data_6f6554a9572f81516a8fd1375b93a9b7
#
_entry.id   6f6554a9572f81516a8fd1375b93a9b7
#
_cell.length_a   1.000
_cell.length_b   1.000
_cell.length_c   1.000
_cell.angle_alpha   90.00
_cell.angle_beta   90.00
_cell.angle_gamma   90.00
#
_symmetry.space_group_name_H-M   'P 1'
#
loop_
_entity.id
_entity.type
_entity.pdbx_description
1 polymer ?
#
loop_
_entity_poly.entity_id
_entity_poly.type
_entity_poly.pdbx_seq_one_letter_code
_entity_poly.pdbx_strand_id
1 'polypeptide(L)'
;MTPPPDDVYAGRQAVWTQRFFAPPPGTRATLLVDFGSTYTKVTAVGDESGRLLGTAQHATTIETDVLHGYEAARDALRATLNNATFGAVLGCSSAGGGLRLAVVGLEPELTADAARRAALNAGARIVTVITRGLANGSLAQLVDARPDIVLLAGGTNGGNGSVLIESARALADSQLEIPIILAGNEEAQPAAYELLRKGGKHAVTAPNLMPEIGVVDERPVREVIRNLFVRHVIGGKHLSSRPDFGAMILMPTPDAVLAATELLAGGVGLQAGLGDLMVIDIGGATTDVHSVVRAEQPGGYAYDLVNPPVGRTVEADLGLRWNAPGILEAAAAEPRRDLAHRREAAERRAVDPTFVAESSAEIQADLELASCAIDIAVHRHAGRLSIELSPQGAALRKSGRDLRAVSTVVLSGGIVRHAPADALTQLLPANEGDDRILLPRQPRFAVDRAYILAAAGLLATRDRQAAFALISQGLMDVSDAPERVQWSASN
;
A
#
# COMPACT_ATOMS: atom_id res chain seq x y z
N MET A 1 6.32 35.11 -0.26
CA MET A 1 6.92 33.98 -1.00
C MET A 1 6.76 34.31 -2.47
N THR A 2 7.85 34.53 -3.19
CA THR A 2 7.85 34.68 -4.65
C THR A 2 7.47 33.32 -5.27
N PRO A 3 6.59 33.28 -6.29
CA PRO A 3 6.32 32.01 -6.98
C PRO A 3 7.61 31.48 -7.61
N PRO A 4 7.81 30.15 -7.64
CA PRO A 4 8.97 29.57 -8.30
C PRO A 4 8.94 29.90 -9.81
N PRO A 5 10.10 29.94 -10.48
CA PRO A 5 10.17 30.28 -11.90
C PRO A 5 9.42 29.26 -12.77
N ASP A 6 8.87 29.72 -13.89
CA ASP A 6 8.02 28.92 -14.80
C ASP A 6 8.64 27.62 -15.30
N ASP A 7 9.97 27.52 -15.32
CA ASP A 7 10.71 26.31 -15.73
C ASP A 7 10.49 25.09 -14.80
N VAL A 8 10.09 25.32 -13.53
CA VAL A 8 9.79 24.24 -12.57
C VAL A 8 8.49 23.49 -12.94
N TYR A 9 7.63 24.09 -13.76
CA TYR A 9 6.34 23.52 -14.16
C TYR A 9 6.38 22.78 -15.51
N ALA A 10 7.43 22.93 -16.31
CA ALA A 10 7.52 22.31 -17.63
C ALA A 10 7.43 20.77 -17.58
N GLY A 11 8.04 20.14 -16.57
CA GLY A 11 7.95 18.69 -16.36
C GLY A 11 6.57 18.18 -15.87
N ARG A 12 5.75 19.06 -15.25
CA ARG A 12 4.43 18.73 -14.71
C ARG A 12 3.34 18.60 -15.78
N GLN A 13 3.57 19.09 -17.00
CA GLN A 13 2.61 19.03 -18.11
C GLN A 13 2.83 17.84 -19.04
N ALA A 14 3.93 17.10 -18.90
CA ALA A 14 4.21 15.97 -19.77
C ALA A 14 3.27 14.80 -19.48
N VAL A 15 2.62 14.30 -20.53
CA VAL A 15 1.85 13.06 -20.49
C VAL A 15 2.68 11.96 -21.12
N TRP A 16 2.81 10.84 -20.39
CA TRP A 16 3.56 9.68 -20.85
C TRP A 16 2.59 8.58 -21.24
N THR A 17 2.71 8.05 -22.47
CA THR A 17 1.86 6.97 -22.99
C THR A 17 2.69 5.79 -23.47
N GLN A 18 2.13 4.60 -23.31
CA GLN A 18 2.67 3.36 -23.86
C GLN A 18 1.55 2.51 -24.42
N ARG A 19 1.66 2.09 -25.68
CA ARG A 19 0.75 1.13 -26.31
C ARG A 19 1.35 -0.26 -26.26
N PHE A 20 0.61 -1.23 -25.74
CA PHE A 20 1.00 -2.64 -25.68
C PHE A 20 0.34 -3.44 -26.80
N PHE A 21 -0.90 -3.11 -27.15
CA PHE A 21 -1.64 -3.81 -28.18
C PHE A 21 -2.47 -2.82 -28.99
N ALA A 22 -2.49 -2.96 -30.33
CA ALA A 22 -3.33 -2.16 -31.21
C ALA A 22 -4.73 -2.76 -31.23
N PRO A 23 -5.75 -2.09 -30.65
CA PRO A 23 -7.09 -2.66 -30.60
C PRO A 23 -7.72 -2.70 -32.01
N PRO A 24 -8.45 -3.76 -32.34
CA PRO A 24 -9.34 -3.77 -33.51
C PRO A 24 -10.37 -2.65 -33.44
N PRO A 25 -10.92 -2.18 -34.59
CA PRO A 25 -12.03 -1.24 -34.60
C PRO A 25 -13.23 -1.75 -33.78
N GLY A 26 -13.83 -0.85 -32.98
CA GLY A 26 -14.97 -1.18 -32.13
C GLY A 26 -14.64 -1.85 -30.79
N THR A 27 -13.34 -2.02 -30.47
CA THR A 27 -12.92 -2.52 -29.16
C THR A 27 -13.47 -1.62 -28.05
N ARG A 28 -14.16 -2.23 -27.06
CA ARG A 28 -14.50 -1.55 -25.80
C ARG A 28 -13.43 -1.82 -24.76
N ALA A 29 -13.11 -0.80 -23.96
CA ALA A 29 -12.10 -0.91 -22.93
C ALA A 29 -12.57 -0.29 -21.61
N THR A 30 -12.25 -0.95 -20.52
CA THR A 30 -12.37 -0.42 -19.15
C THR A 30 -11.08 0.34 -18.80
N LEU A 31 -11.23 1.52 -18.22
CA LEU A 31 -10.13 2.29 -17.68
C LEU A 31 -9.95 1.99 -16.19
N LEU A 32 -8.75 1.67 -15.82
CA LEU A 32 -8.31 1.41 -14.45
C LEU A 32 -7.37 2.54 -14.05
N VAL A 33 -7.75 3.30 -13.01
CA VAL A 33 -7.07 4.55 -12.66
C VAL A 33 -6.48 4.47 -11.27
N ASP A 34 -5.18 4.72 -11.15
CA ASP A 34 -4.50 4.92 -9.89
C ASP A 34 -4.17 6.40 -9.69
N PHE A 35 -4.90 7.07 -8.79
CA PHE A 35 -4.60 8.42 -8.33
C PHE A 35 -3.51 8.35 -7.25
N GLY A 36 -2.26 8.24 -7.68
CA GLY A 36 -1.11 8.18 -6.78
C GLY A 36 -0.77 9.53 -6.15
N SER A 37 0.12 9.54 -5.16
CA SER A 37 0.57 10.77 -4.49
C SER A 37 1.44 11.66 -5.39
N THR A 38 2.10 11.10 -6.42
CA THR A 38 2.97 11.83 -7.33
C THR A 38 2.44 11.81 -8.77
N TYR A 39 2.01 10.65 -9.24
CA TYR A 39 1.49 10.46 -10.60
C TYR A 39 0.12 9.78 -10.59
N THR A 40 -0.78 10.29 -11.42
CA THR A 40 -2.03 9.62 -11.81
C THR A 40 -1.77 8.75 -13.02
N LYS A 41 -2.13 7.48 -12.95
CA LYS A 41 -1.88 6.45 -13.97
C LYS A 41 -3.19 5.90 -14.48
N VAL A 42 -3.30 5.74 -15.79
CA VAL A 42 -4.49 5.21 -16.47
C VAL A 42 -4.08 4.00 -17.28
N THR A 43 -4.74 2.88 -17.03
CA THR A 43 -4.52 1.61 -17.72
C THR A 43 -5.80 1.24 -18.49
N ALA A 44 -5.71 1.00 -19.80
CA ALA A 44 -6.81 0.54 -20.62
C ALA A 44 -6.73 -0.97 -20.84
N VAL A 45 -7.81 -1.69 -20.51
CA VAL A 45 -7.94 -3.13 -20.69
C VAL A 45 -9.16 -3.42 -21.54
N GLY A 46 -9.02 -4.23 -22.57
CA GLY A 46 -10.12 -4.61 -23.46
C GLY A 46 -11.16 -5.47 -22.73
N ASP A 47 -12.44 -5.07 -22.78
CA ASP A 47 -13.51 -5.70 -22.00
C ASP A 47 -13.70 -7.18 -22.33
N GLU A 48 -13.64 -7.55 -23.62
CA GLU A 48 -13.82 -8.94 -24.06
C GLU A 48 -12.54 -9.76 -23.98
N SER A 49 -11.39 -9.13 -24.23
CA SER A 49 -10.12 -9.83 -24.37
C SER A 49 -9.34 -9.95 -23.05
N GLY A 50 -9.63 -9.12 -22.04
CA GLY A 50 -8.83 -8.97 -20.84
C GLY A 50 -7.39 -8.46 -21.08
N ARG A 51 -7.09 -8.04 -22.34
CA ARG A 51 -5.73 -7.65 -22.73
C ARG A 51 -5.41 -6.21 -22.33
N LEU A 52 -4.17 -6.02 -21.91
CA LEU A 52 -3.59 -4.69 -21.72
C LEU A 52 -3.45 -4.00 -23.09
N LEU A 53 -4.21 -2.94 -23.32
CA LEU A 53 -4.14 -2.16 -24.57
C LEU A 53 -3.06 -1.07 -24.49
N GLY A 54 -3.05 -0.33 -23.40
CA GLY A 54 -2.09 0.74 -23.18
C GLY A 54 -2.17 1.34 -21.79
N THR A 55 -1.16 2.12 -21.46
CA THR A 55 -1.09 2.91 -20.21
C THR A 55 -0.72 4.35 -20.52
N ALA A 56 -1.20 5.26 -19.66
CA ALA A 56 -0.78 6.66 -19.66
C ALA A 56 -0.58 7.12 -18.22
N GLN A 57 0.26 8.15 -18.04
CA GLN A 57 0.42 8.79 -16.73
C GLN A 57 0.63 10.30 -16.90
N HIS A 58 0.21 11.03 -15.87
CA HIS A 58 0.43 12.46 -15.70
C HIS A 58 0.71 12.76 -14.24
N ALA A 59 1.43 13.83 -13.93
CA ALA A 59 1.60 14.27 -12.54
C ALA A 59 0.23 14.45 -11.87
N THR A 60 0.10 14.03 -10.60
CA THR A 60 -1.16 14.19 -9.87
C THR A 60 -1.37 15.67 -9.52
N THR A 61 -2.46 16.26 -9.99
CA THR A 61 -2.78 17.70 -9.91
C THR A 61 -3.50 18.05 -8.61
N ILE A 62 -2.90 17.72 -7.43
CA ILE A 62 -3.51 17.93 -6.11
C ILE A 62 -3.79 19.42 -5.83
N GLU A 63 -2.95 20.32 -6.33
CA GLU A 63 -3.06 21.78 -6.06
C GLU A 63 -4.29 22.41 -6.72
N THR A 64 -4.88 21.75 -7.71
CA THR A 64 -6.07 22.21 -8.43
C THR A 64 -7.22 21.20 -8.32
N ASP A 65 -7.22 20.19 -9.16
CA ASP A 65 -8.17 19.07 -9.15
C ASP A 65 -7.47 17.84 -9.72
N VAL A 66 -7.52 16.71 -9.00
CA VAL A 66 -6.85 15.46 -9.42
C VAL A 66 -7.39 14.91 -10.74
N LEU A 67 -8.61 15.31 -11.13
CA LEU A 67 -9.22 14.91 -12.40
C LEU A 67 -8.56 15.59 -13.60
N HIS A 68 -7.88 16.73 -13.45
CA HIS A 68 -7.16 17.35 -14.57
C HIS A 68 -6.03 16.44 -15.08
N GLY A 69 -5.21 15.88 -14.16
CA GLY A 69 -4.17 14.93 -14.54
C GLY A 69 -4.74 13.62 -15.11
N TYR A 70 -5.86 13.14 -14.58
CA TYR A 70 -6.57 12.00 -15.13
C TYR A 70 -7.07 12.26 -16.55
N GLU A 71 -7.72 13.41 -16.79
CA GLU A 71 -8.25 13.77 -18.10
C GLU A 71 -7.15 13.90 -19.14
N ALA A 72 -6.02 14.53 -18.79
CA ALA A 72 -4.87 14.63 -19.66
C ALA A 72 -4.32 13.24 -20.04
N ALA A 73 -4.13 12.35 -19.06
CA ALA A 73 -3.66 10.99 -19.29
C ALA A 73 -4.66 10.16 -20.12
N ARG A 74 -5.96 10.26 -19.81
CA ARG A 74 -7.05 9.60 -20.55
C ARG A 74 -7.09 10.03 -22.00
N ASP A 75 -6.99 11.32 -22.28
CA ASP A 75 -7.12 11.87 -23.63
C ASP A 75 -5.90 11.54 -24.50
N ALA A 76 -4.70 11.57 -23.92
CA ALA A 76 -3.50 11.07 -24.59
C ALA A 76 -3.59 9.55 -24.90
N LEU A 77 -4.11 8.76 -23.96
CA LEU A 77 -4.33 7.33 -24.16
C LEU A 77 -5.39 7.08 -25.25
N ARG A 78 -6.46 7.90 -25.31
CA ARG A 78 -7.47 7.85 -26.36
C ARG A 78 -6.87 8.14 -27.74
N ALA A 79 -5.99 9.13 -27.85
CA ALA A 79 -5.29 9.42 -29.09
C ALA A 79 -4.38 8.26 -29.53
N THR A 80 -3.73 7.58 -28.57
CA THR A 80 -2.85 6.42 -28.83
C THR A 80 -3.65 5.17 -29.22
N LEU A 81 -4.87 4.99 -28.66
CA LEU A 81 -5.77 3.83 -28.87
C LEU A 81 -6.99 4.23 -29.67
N ASN A 82 -6.81 4.90 -30.79
CA ASN A 82 -7.84 5.54 -31.61
C ASN A 82 -8.98 4.61 -32.09
N ASN A 83 -8.77 3.28 -32.06
CA ASN A 83 -9.78 2.28 -32.40
C ASN A 83 -10.59 1.77 -31.21
N ALA A 84 -10.26 2.20 -29.98
CA ALA A 84 -10.95 1.79 -28.77
C ALA A 84 -11.92 2.86 -28.27
N THR A 85 -13.05 2.42 -27.72
CA THR A 85 -13.98 3.26 -26.99
C THR A 85 -13.87 2.95 -25.50
N PHE A 86 -13.72 4.00 -24.69
CA PHE A 86 -13.61 3.84 -23.23
C PHE A 86 -15.00 3.80 -22.60
N GLY A 87 -15.26 2.74 -21.84
CA GLY A 87 -16.50 2.47 -21.15
C GLY A 87 -16.43 2.79 -19.66
N ALA A 88 -16.38 1.76 -18.83
CA ALA A 88 -16.31 1.91 -17.38
C ALA A 88 -14.96 2.47 -16.92
N VAL A 89 -14.99 3.21 -15.79
CA VAL A 89 -13.79 3.71 -15.10
C VAL A 89 -13.83 3.20 -13.67
N LEU A 90 -12.74 2.54 -13.23
CA LEU A 90 -12.57 2.06 -11.87
C LEU A 90 -11.30 2.70 -11.32
N GLY A 91 -11.37 3.26 -10.12
CA GLY A 91 -10.24 3.99 -9.53
C GLY A 91 -9.84 3.51 -8.15
N CYS A 92 -8.57 3.67 -7.83
CA CYS A 92 -8.04 3.65 -6.48
C CYS A 92 -7.28 4.95 -6.21
N SER A 93 -7.05 5.29 -4.94
CA SER A 93 -6.35 6.51 -4.59
C SER A 93 -5.43 6.35 -3.39
N SER A 94 -4.22 6.91 -3.52
CA SER A 94 -3.32 7.25 -2.42
C SER A 94 -2.98 8.76 -2.40
N ALA A 95 -3.61 9.55 -3.27
CA ALA A 95 -3.45 10.99 -3.33
C ALA A 95 -3.84 11.65 -1.98
N GLY A 96 -3.25 12.81 -1.69
CA GLY A 96 -3.50 13.51 -0.42
C GLY A 96 -3.02 12.76 0.83
N GLY A 97 -1.98 11.93 0.70
CA GLY A 97 -1.35 11.20 1.81
C GLY A 97 -2.03 9.88 2.20
N GLY A 98 -2.90 9.34 1.33
CA GLY A 98 -3.58 8.08 1.55
C GLY A 98 -4.55 8.08 2.75
N LEU A 99 -4.92 6.92 3.27
CA LEU A 99 -5.78 6.74 4.44
C LEU A 99 -4.92 6.74 5.72
N ARG A 100 -5.15 7.68 6.63
CA ARG A 100 -4.47 7.78 7.94
C ARG A 100 -5.37 7.15 9.01
N LEU A 101 -4.90 6.11 9.68
CA LEU A 101 -5.70 5.38 10.65
C LEU A 101 -4.99 5.31 12.01
N ALA A 102 -5.75 5.60 13.07
CA ALA A 102 -5.31 5.36 14.44
C ALA A 102 -5.91 4.06 14.95
N VAL A 103 -5.10 3.26 15.63
CA VAL A 103 -5.51 2.04 16.31
C VAL A 103 -5.58 2.28 17.81
N VAL A 104 -6.68 1.88 18.43
CA VAL A 104 -6.84 1.83 19.89
C VAL A 104 -7.18 0.40 20.25
N GLY A 105 -6.31 -0.26 21.02
CA GLY A 105 -6.44 -1.66 21.42
C GLY A 105 -6.29 -1.87 22.92
N LEU A 106 -6.54 -3.09 23.38
CA LEU A 106 -6.40 -3.43 24.80
C LEU A 106 -4.96 -3.87 25.10
N GLU A 107 -4.50 -4.96 24.48
CA GLU A 107 -3.15 -5.48 24.69
C GLU A 107 -2.25 -5.15 23.50
N PRO A 108 -0.99 -4.72 23.78
CA PRO A 108 -0.04 -4.31 22.75
C PRO A 108 0.27 -5.42 21.72
N GLU A 109 0.51 -6.64 22.19
CA GLU A 109 1.00 -7.78 21.37
C GLU A 109 -0.12 -8.62 20.78
N LEU A 110 -1.38 -8.38 21.14
CA LEU A 110 -2.54 -9.13 20.70
C LEU A 110 -3.50 -8.27 19.89
N THR A 111 -4.46 -7.64 20.56
CA THR A 111 -5.56 -6.92 19.90
C THR A 111 -5.07 -5.67 19.17
N ALA A 112 -4.10 -4.93 19.70
CA ALA A 112 -3.56 -3.74 19.03
C ALA A 112 -2.72 -4.12 17.81
N ASP A 113 -1.92 -5.19 17.86
CA ASP A 113 -1.15 -5.67 16.72
C ASP A 113 -2.05 -6.26 15.63
N ALA A 114 -3.07 -7.05 15.99
CA ALA A 114 -4.07 -7.55 15.04
C ALA A 114 -4.80 -6.38 14.34
N ALA A 115 -5.22 -5.36 15.09
CA ALA A 115 -5.88 -4.19 14.53
C ALA A 115 -4.94 -3.37 13.61
N ARG A 116 -3.66 -3.23 13.99
CA ARG A 116 -2.64 -2.61 13.16
C ARG A 116 -2.48 -3.35 11.82
N ARG A 117 -2.41 -4.68 11.84
CA ARG A 117 -2.31 -5.51 10.63
C ARG A 117 -3.55 -5.39 9.75
N ALA A 118 -4.75 -5.50 10.32
CA ALA A 118 -5.99 -5.34 9.57
C ALA A 118 -6.07 -3.97 8.88
N ALA A 119 -5.67 -2.90 9.56
CA ALA A 119 -5.65 -1.56 9.01
C ALA A 119 -4.61 -1.42 7.87
N LEU A 120 -3.40 -1.94 8.05
CA LEU A 120 -2.37 -1.97 7.00
C LEU A 120 -2.87 -2.75 5.78
N ASN A 121 -3.46 -3.93 5.99
CA ASN A 121 -4.01 -4.77 4.91
C ASN A 121 -5.24 -4.13 4.22
N ALA A 122 -5.92 -3.18 4.87
CA ALA A 122 -6.95 -2.35 4.25
C ALA A 122 -6.41 -1.11 3.50
N GLY A 123 -5.10 -1.01 3.33
CA GLY A 123 -4.47 0.10 2.62
C GLY A 123 -4.23 1.35 3.47
N ALA A 124 -4.42 1.31 4.78
CA ALA A 124 -4.18 2.44 5.65
C ALA A 124 -2.69 2.61 5.98
N ARG A 125 -2.31 3.85 6.29
CA ARG A 125 -1.08 4.21 7.00
C ARG A 125 -1.43 4.38 8.48
N ILE A 126 -0.72 3.67 9.36
CA ILE A 126 -0.91 3.81 10.80
C ILE A 126 -0.21 5.07 11.27
N VAL A 127 -0.98 6.00 11.87
CA VAL A 127 -0.44 7.26 12.39
C VAL A 127 -0.20 7.22 13.90
N THR A 128 -0.92 6.36 14.62
CA THR A 128 -0.65 6.07 16.04
C THR A 128 -1.27 4.73 16.44
N VAL A 129 -0.65 4.08 17.43
CA VAL A 129 -1.19 2.90 18.09
C VAL A 129 -1.25 3.22 19.58
N ILE A 130 -2.45 3.17 20.14
CA ILE A 130 -2.71 3.40 21.57
C ILE A 130 -3.13 2.07 22.18
N THR A 131 -2.45 1.66 23.22
CA THR A 131 -2.72 0.43 23.97
C THR A 131 -3.35 0.74 25.32
N ARG A 132 -4.05 -0.22 25.90
CA ARG A 132 -4.78 -0.10 27.17
C ARG A 132 -5.94 0.91 27.13
N GLY A 133 -6.46 1.22 25.92
CA GLY A 133 -7.58 2.12 25.72
C GLY A 133 -7.24 3.61 25.83
N LEU A 134 -8.25 4.46 25.73
CA LEU A 134 -8.13 5.93 25.76
C LEU A 134 -8.26 6.48 27.20
N ALA A 135 -7.46 5.96 28.12
CA ALA A 135 -7.38 6.46 29.47
C ALA A 135 -6.16 7.39 29.66
N ASN A 136 -6.20 8.29 30.67
CA ASN A 136 -5.03 8.99 31.19
C ASN A 136 -4.19 9.80 30.17
N GLY A 137 -4.82 10.62 29.33
CA GLY A 137 -4.09 11.57 28.46
C GLY A 137 -3.75 11.03 27.06
N SER A 138 -4.01 9.76 26.75
CA SER A 138 -3.80 9.19 25.42
C SER A 138 -4.73 9.77 24.32
N LEU A 139 -5.82 10.44 24.72
CA LEU A 139 -6.67 11.17 23.78
C LEU A 139 -5.91 12.33 23.10
N ALA A 140 -5.00 13.02 23.80
CA ALA A 140 -4.17 14.06 23.22
C ALA A 140 -3.26 13.49 22.10
N GLN A 141 -2.63 12.34 22.34
CA GLN A 141 -1.83 11.63 21.33
C GLN A 141 -2.67 11.30 20.09
N LEU A 142 -3.94 10.89 20.27
CA LEU A 142 -4.85 10.61 19.17
C LEU A 142 -5.16 11.87 18.36
N VAL A 143 -5.43 12.99 19.04
CA VAL A 143 -5.72 14.29 18.40
C VAL A 143 -4.50 14.78 17.60
N ASP A 144 -3.31 14.74 18.20
CA ASP A 144 -2.07 15.19 17.57
C ASP A 144 -1.70 14.35 16.33
N ALA A 145 -2.05 13.06 16.34
CA ALA A 145 -1.83 12.16 15.22
C ALA A 145 -2.71 12.47 14.00
N ARG A 146 -3.79 13.26 14.14
CA ARG A 146 -4.72 13.66 13.06
C ARG A 146 -5.14 12.51 12.15
N PRO A 147 -5.75 11.43 12.68
CA PRO A 147 -6.20 10.33 11.84
C PRO A 147 -7.44 10.72 11.01
N ASP A 148 -7.66 10.01 9.90
CA ASP A 148 -8.92 10.07 9.12
C ASP A 148 -9.98 9.11 9.70
N ILE A 149 -9.55 8.02 10.35
CA ILE A 149 -10.41 6.99 10.96
C ILE A 149 -9.76 6.51 12.27
N VAL A 150 -10.60 6.20 13.28
CA VAL A 150 -10.17 5.46 14.49
C VAL A 150 -10.72 4.04 14.44
N LEU A 151 -9.85 3.05 14.63
CA LEU A 151 -10.22 1.65 14.84
C LEU A 151 -10.10 1.31 16.31
N LEU A 152 -11.24 1.08 16.98
CA LEU A 152 -11.33 0.59 18.35
C LEU A 152 -11.44 -0.93 18.32
N ALA A 153 -10.41 -1.60 18.80
CA ALA A 153 -10.38 -3.05 18.99
C ALA A 153 -10.07 -3.37 20.45
N GLY A 154 -10.46 -4.55 20.90
CA GLY A 154 -10.08 -5.02 22.23
C GLY A 154 -11.16 -5.82 22.93
N GLY A 155 -10.68 -6.77 23.72
CA GLY A 155 -11.49 -7.80 24.35
C GLY A 155 -11.95 -8.88 23.38
N THR A 156 -11.80 -10.14 23.79
CA THR A 156 -12.42 -11.29 23.11
C THR A 156 -13.91 -11.36 23.44
N ASN A 157 -14.69 -12.09 22.64
CA ASN A 157 -16.10 -12.33 22.95
C ASN A 157 -16.22 -13.12 24.26
N GLY A 158 -17.16 -12.75 25.13
CA GLY A 158 -17.24 -13.27 26.49
C GLY A 158 -16.15 -12.79 27.46
N GLY A 159 -15.19 -11.98 27.00
CA GLY A 159 -14.08 -11.46 27.79
C GLY A 159 -14.28 -10.02 28.28
N ASN A 160 -13.18 -9.30 28.52
CA ASN A 160 -13.23 -7.93 29.04
C ASN A 160 -13.68 -6.91 27.99
N GLY A 161 -14.87 -6.37 28.12
CA GLY A 161 -15.42 -5.29 27.29
C GLY A 161 -15.27 -3.89 27.88
N SER A 162 -14.78 -3.71 29.12
CA SER A 162 -14.77 -2.41 29.80
C SER A 162 -13.92 -1.37 29.07
N VAL A 163 -12.75 -1.78 28.56
CA VAL A 163 -11.82 -0.88 27.85
C VAL A 163 -12.43 -0.34 26.54
N LEU A 164 -13.23 -1.16 25.84
CA LEU A 164 -13.96 -0.71 24.65
C LEU A 164 -14.98 0.38 25.00
N ILE A 165 -15.74 0.16 26.08
CA ILE A 165 -16.77 1.10 26.59
C ILE A 165 -16.13 2.41 27.09
N GLU A 166 -15.03 2.32 27.85
CA GLU A 166 -14.31 3.48 28.40
C GLU A 166 -13.70 4.31 27.25
N SER A 167 -13.09 3.67 26.26
CA SER A 167 -12.54 4.34 25.08
C SER A 167 -13.65 5.01 24.24
N ALA A 168 -14.80 4.35 24.09
CA ALA A 168 -15.95 4.93 23.39
C ALA A 168 -16.48 6.16 24.14
N ARG A 169 -16.52 6.15 25.48
CA ARG A 169 -16.89 7.31 26.29
C ARG A 169 -15.93 8.47 26.09
N ALA A 170 -14.62 8.23 26.19
CA ALA A 170 -13.60 9.25 25.96
C ALA A 170 -13.71 9.91 24.58
N LEU A 171 -14.00 9.10 23.55
CA LEU A 171 -14.24 9.61 22.19
C LEU A 171 -15.55 10.38 22.08
N ALA A 172 -16.63 9.91 22.74
CA ALA A 172 -17.92 10.60 22.75
C ALA A 172 -17.80 12.01 23.34
N ASP A 173 -16.99 12.17 24.38
CA ASP A 173 -16.74 13.45 25.05
C ASP A 173 -15.71 14.34 24.34
N SER A 174 -15.02 13.82 23.33
CA SER A 174 -13.98 14.53 22.58
C SER A 174 -14.56 15.46 21.49
N GLN A 175 -13.72 16.36 20.95
CA GLN A 175 -14.06 17.20 19.79
C GLN A 175 -13.71 16.56 18.44
N LEU A 176 -13.29 15.28 18.41
CA LEU A 176 -12.96 14.59 17.17
C LEU A 176 -14.22 14.29 16.35
N GLU A 177 -14.25 14.74 15.09
CA GLU A 177 -15.36 14.54 14.15
C GLU A 177 -14.99 13.55 13.02
N ILE A 178 -14.32 12.46 13.38
CA ILE A 178 -13.87 11.44 12.41
C ILE A 178 -14.62 10.12 12.63
N PRO A 179 -14.77 9.29 11.59
CA PRO A 179 -15.39 7.97 11.72
C PRO A 179 -14.66 7.07 12.71
N ILE A 180 -15.44 6.32 13.50
CA ILE A 180 -14.95 5.37 14.49
C ILE A 180 -15.47 3.99 14.15
N ILE A 181 -14.58 2.99 14.05
CA ILE A 181 -14.92 1.59 13.85
C ILE A 181 -14.82 0.86 15.19
N LEU A 182 -15.89 0.18 15.57
CA LEU A 182 -15.92 -0.72 16.72
C LEU A 182 -15.71 -2.15 16.21
N ALA A 183 -14.57 -2.76 16.55
CA ALA A 183 -14.20 -4.11 16.15
C ALA A 183 -13.59 -4.94 17.31
N GLY A 184 -14.10 -4.69 18.52
CA GLY A 184 -13.73 -5.42 19.73
C GLY A 184 -14.84 -6.34 20.21
N ASN A 185 -14.87 -6.61 21.54
CA ASN A 185 -15.84 -7.49 22.20
C ASN A 185 -17.29 -7.19 21.76
N GLU A 186 -17.97 -8.17 21.16
CA GLU A 186 -19.30 -8.01 20.56
C GLU A 186 -20.40 -7.72 21.58
N GLU A 187 -20.27 -8.24 22.82
CA GLU A 187 -21.22 -7.97 23.89
C GLU A 187 -21.12 -6.51 24.37
N ALA A 188 -19.93 -5.88 24.27
CA ALA A 188 -19.70 -4.51 24.67
C ALA A 188 -20.03 -3.50 23.53
N GLN A 189 -20.02 -3.92 22.27
CA GLN A 189 -20.25 -3.03 21.13
C GLN A 189 -21.57 -2.26 21.20
N PRO A 190 -22.75 -2.83 21.56
CA PRO A 190 -23.99 -2.06 21.63
C PRO A 190 -23.92 -0.89 22.61
N ALA A 191 -23.32 -1.09 23.79
CA ALA A 191 -23.17 -0.02 24.78
C ALA A 191 -22.17 1.04 24.30
N ALA A 192 -21.04 0.64 23.71
CA ALA A 192 -20.04 1.54 23.13
C ALA A 192 -20.61 2.36 21.97
N TYR A 193 -21.37 1.74 21.08
CA TYR A 193 -22.05 2.40 19.96
C TYR A 193 -23.03 3.47 20.43
N GLU A 194 -23.87 3.14 21.43
CA GLU A 194 -24.83 4.10 21.98
C GLU A 194 -24.17 5.32 22.67
N LEU A 195 -23.03 5.12 23.33
CA LEU A 195 -22.25 6.22 23.89
C LEU A 195 -21.76 7.17 22.77
N LEU A 196 -21.16 6.62 21.74
CA LEU A 196 -20.66 7.39 20.60
C LEU A 196 -21.80 8.12 19.87
N ARG A 197 -22.91 7.43 19.61
CA ARG A 197 -24.09 8.02 18.97
C ARG A 197 -24.66 9.21 19.80
N LYS A 198 -24.77 9.06 21.12
CA LYS A 198 -25.22 10.15 22.01
C LYS A 198 -24.25 11.32 22.03
N GLY A 199 -22.94 11.07 21.87
CA GLY A 199 -21.91 12.10 21.71
C GLY A 199 -21.83 12.70 20.30
N GLY A 200 -22.79 12.38 19.40
CA GLY A 200 -22.82 12.90 18.03
C GLY A 200 -21.75 12.32 17.10
N LYS A 201 -21.11 11.21 17.47
CA LYS A 201 -20.02 10.62 16.68
C LYS A 201 -20.54 9.73 15.55
N HIS A 202 -19.84 9.73 14.42
CA HIS A 202 -20.07 8.79 13.35
C HIS A 202 -19.38 7.46 13.69
N ALA A 203 -20.13 6.50 14.20
CA ALA A 203 -19.63 5.18 14.56
C ALA A 203 -20.23 4.08 13.67
N VAL A 204 -19.44 3.07 13.35
CA VAL A 204 -19.86 1.84 12.67
C VAL A 204 -19.32 0.63 13.42
N THR A 205 -20.03 -0.50 13.35
CA THR A 205 -19.61 -1.76 13.96
C THR A 205 -19.05 -2.70 12.90
N ALA A 206 -18.07 -3.50 13.28
CA ALA A 206 -17.59 -4.66 12.56
C ALA A 206 -17.59 -5.87 13.51
N PRO A 207 -17.63 -7.11 13.01
CA PRO A 207 -17.36 -8.29 13.84
C PRO A 207 -16.06 -8.12 14.60
N ASN A 208 -15.98 -8.77 15.77
CA ASN A 208 -14.76 -8.70 16.58
C ASN A 208 -13.55 -9.18 15.80
N LEU A 209 -12.53 -8.35 15.70
CA LEU A 209 -11.27 -8.67 15.01
C LEU A 209 -10.55 -9.88 15.63
N MET A 210 -10.69 -10.06 16.95
CA MET A 210 -10.13 -11.18 17.71
C MET A 210 -11.24 -11.79 18.60
N PRO A 211 -12.15 -12.58 18.03
CA PRO A 211 -13.26 -13.17 18.80
C PRO A 211 -12.78 -14.11 19.90
N GLU A 212 -11.66 -14.80 19.69
CA GLU A 212 -10.99 -15.67 20.66
C GLU A 212 -9.49 -15.36 20.69
N ILE A 213 -8.81 -15.66 21.80
CA ILE A 213 -7.36 -15.41 21.93
C ILE A 213 -6.61 -16.17 20.83
N GLY A 214 -5.85 -15.43 20.02
CA GLY A 214 -5.06 -15.98 18.91
C GLY A 214 -5.84 -16.23 17.62
N VAL A 215 -7.16 -16.08 17.60
CA VAL A 215 -8.00 -16.18 16.40
C VAL A 215 -8.27 -14.77 15.86
N VAL A 216 -7.73 -14.46 14.70
CA VAL A 216 -7.87 -13.13 14.06
C VAL A 216 -8.66 -13.25 12.77
N ASP A 217 -9.76 -12.49 12.62
CA ASP A 217 -10.51 -12.33 11.38
C ASP A 217 -10.47 -10.88 10.90
N GLU A 218 -9.55 -10.59 10.01
CA GLU A 218 -9.32 -9.24 9.48
C GLU A 218 -10.31 -8.84 8.39
N ARG A 219 -10.91 -9.78 7.67
CA ARG A 219 -11.69 -9.51 6.45
C ARG A 219 -12.86 -8.56 6.67
N PRO A 220 -13.74 -8.76 7.68
CA PRO A 220 -14.86 -7.85 7.89
C PRO A 220 -14.40 -6.44 8.24
N VAL A 221 -13.33 -6.32 9.02
CA VAL A 221 -12.77 -5.01 9.41
C VAL A 221 -12.16 -4.29 8.19
N ARG A 222 -11.43 -5.01 7.32
CA ARG A 222 -10.90 -4.45 6.05
C ARG A 222 -12.01 -3.88 5.18
N GLU A 223 -13.13 -4.59 5.05
CA GLU A 223 -14.29 -4.14 4.26
C GLU A 223 -14.92 -2.86 4.84
N VAL A 224 -15.07 -2.78 6.15
CA VAL A 224 -15.59 -1.58 6.82
C VAL A 224 -14.64 -0.40 6.65
N ILE A 225 -13.32 -0.59 6.80
CA ILE A 225 -12.31 0.45 6.57
C ILE A 225 -12.39 0.95 5.12
N ARG A 226 -12.44 0.05 4.13
CA ARG A 226 -12.58 0.40 2.71
C ARG A 226 -13.84 1.23 2.43
N ASN A 227 -14.98 0.81 2.97
CA ASN A 227 -16.25 1.51 2.80
C ASN A 227 -16.20 2.93 3.39
N LEU A 228 -15.60 3.10 4.57
CA LEU A 228 -15.43 4.40 5.19
C LEU A 228 -14.45 5.29 4.42
N PHE A 229 -13.36 4.71 3.90
CA PHE A 229 -12.43 5.45 3.05
C PHE A 229 -13.15 6.07 1.85
N VAL A 230 -13.91 5.26 1.12
CA VAL A 230 -14.63 5.73 -0.08
C VAL A 230 -15.68 6.77 0.26
N ARG A 231 -16.47 6.54 1.32
CA ARG A 231 -17.63 7.40 1.64
C ARG A 231 -17.27 8.69 2.37
N HIS A 232 -16.25 8.68 3.22
CA HIS A 232 -15.96 9.79 4.13
C HIS A 232 -14.58 10.40 3.91
N VAL A 233 -13.54 9.57 3.72
CA VAL A 233 -12.16 10.08 3.65
C VAL A 233 -11.89 10.75 2.30
N ILE A 234 -12.32 10.14 1.21
CA ILE A 234 -12.12 10.71 -0.14
C ILE A 234 -12.83 12.07 -0.28
N GLY A 235 -14.06 12.19 0.19
CA GLY A 235 -14.79 13.47 0.21
C GLY A 235 -14.13 14.53 1.09
N GLY A 236 -13.60 14.12 2.25
CA GLY A 236 -12.95 15.02 3.22
C GLY A 236 -11.57 15.52 2.79
N LYS A 237 -10.91 14.87 1.85
CA LYS A 237 -9.57 15.29 1.36
C LYS A 237 -9.61 16.41 0.30
N HIS A 238 -10.79 16.79 -0.16
CA HIS A 238 -10.98 17.86 -1.16
C HIS A 238 -10.09 17.72 -2.42
N LEU A 239 -9.82 16.49 -2.85
CA LEU A 239 -8.98 16.19 -4.02
C LEU A 239 -9.64 16.60 -5.33
N SER A 240 -10.98 16.59 -5.36
CA SER A 240 -11.82 17.10 -6.43
C SER A 240 -13.16 17.58 -5.86
N SER A 241 -13.72 18.63 -6.43
CA SER A 241 -15.09 19.07 -6.14
C SER A 241 -16.14 18.36 -6.99
N ARG A 242 -15.73 17.55 -7.95
CA ARG A 242 -16.60 16.89 -8.90
C ARG A 242 -17.12 15.55 -8.34
N PRO A 243 -18.43 15.30 -8.45
CA PRO A 243 -19.05 14.07 -7.89
C PRO A 243 -18.59 12.79 -8.59
N ASP A 244 -18.16 12.86 -9.85
CA ASP A 244 -17.66 11.73 -10.62
C ASP A 244 -16.36 11.17 -10.03
N PHE A 245 -15.51 11.98 -9.39
CA PHE A 245 -14.30 11.50 -8.72
C PHE A 245 -14.63 10.45 -7.64
N GLY A 246 -15.53 10.79 -6.71
CA GLY A 246 -15.93 9.86 -5.65
C GLY A 246 -16.57 8.57 -6.19
N ALA A 247 -17.32 8.68 -7.30
CA ALA A 247 -17.95 7.52 -7.94
C ALA A 247 -16.95 6.57 -8.61
N MET A 248 -15.77 7.05 -9.00
CA MET A 248 -14.70 6.23 -9.59
C MET A 248 -13.93 5.44 -8.53
N ILE A 249 -13.77 5.99 -7.31
CA ILE A 249 -12.88 5.42 -6.30
C ILE A 249 -13.54 4.23 -5.60
N LEU A 250 -12.93 3.07 -5.68
CA LEU A 250 -13.38 1.84 -5.06
C LEU A 250 -12.61 1.49 -3.78
N MET A 251 -11.33 1.86 -3.70
CA MET A 251 -10.45 1.49 -2.59
C MET A 251 -9.16 2.34 -2.55
N PRO A 252 -8.40 2.28 -1.45
CA PRO A 252 -7.03 2.80 -1.42
C PRO A 252 -6.11 2.06 -2.40
N THR A 253 -5.12 2.75 -3.00
CA THR A 253 -4.15 2.13 -3.92
C THR A 253 -3.46 0.90 -3.32
N PRO A 254 -2.95 0.94 -2.07
CA PRO A 254 -2.28 -0.23 -1.51
C PRO A 254 -3.20 -1.44 -1.30
N ASP A 255 -4.51 -1.22 -1.09
CA ASP A 255 -5.49 -2.30 -1.00
C ASP A 255 -5.70 -2.97 -2.38
N ALA A 256 -5.69 -2.17 -3.47
CA ALA A 256 -5.71 -2.70 -4.83
C ALA A 256 -4.46 -3.54 -5.13
N VAL A 257 -3.27 -3.07 -4.76
CA VAL A 257 -2.01 -3.84 -4.93
C VAL A 257 -2.06 -5.13 -4.12
N LEU A 258 -2.57 -5.09 -2.89
CA LEU A 258 -2.70 -6.29 -2.05
C LEU A 258 -3.69 -7.30 -2.65
N ALA A 259 -4.82 -6.84 -3.19
CA ALA A 259 -5.79 -7.71 -3.87
C ALA A 259 -5.20 -8.39 -5.11
N ALA A 260 -4.36 -7.67 -5.88
CA ALA A 260 -3.60 -8.25 -6.99
C ALA A 260 -2.57 -9.28 -6.50
N THR A 261 -1.88 -8.99 -5.39
CA THR A 261 -0.92 -9.89 -4.76
C THR A 261 -1.59 -11.20 -4.30
N GLU A 262 -2.74 -11.10 -3.63
CA GLU A 262 -3.55 -12.25 -3.22
C GLU A 262 -4.01 -13.09 -4.43
N LEU A 263 -4.45 -12.41 -5.50
CA LEU A 263 -4.88 -13.07 -6.73
C LEU A 263 -3.73 -13.79 -7.42
N LEU A 264 -2.56 -13.15 -7.51
CA LEU A 264 -1.35 -13.72 -8.12
C LEU A 264 -0.85 -14.94 -7.32
N ALA A 265 -0.91 -14.88 -5.98
CA ALA A 265 -0.52 -15.98 -5.11
C ALA A 265 -1.46 -17.19 -5.24
N GLY A 266 -2.77 -16.93 -5.21
CA GLY A 266 -3.80 -17.99 -5.17
C GLY A 266 -4.19 -18.54 -6.53
N GLY A 267 -4.06 -17.74 -7.60
CA GLY A 267 -4.59 -18.06 -8.92
C GLY A 267 -6.11 -17.87 -9.01
N VAL A 268 -6.71 -18.36 -10.11
CA VAL A 268 -8.15 -18.25 -10.37
C VAL A 268 -8.67 -19.49 -11.11
N GLY A 269 -9.76 -20.07 -10.63
CA GLY A 269 -10.35 -21.28 -11.24
C GLY A 269 -9.34 -22.43 -11.32
N LEU A 270 -9.02 -22.88 -12.54
CA LEU A 270 -8.04 -23.94 -12.79
C LEU A 270 -6.61 -23.38 -13.01
N GLN A 271 -6.44 -22.08 -13.08
CA GLN A 271 -5.12 -21.46 -13.25
C GLN A 271 -4.46 -21.32 -11.88
N ALA A 272 -3.37 -22.07 -11.69
CA ALA A 272 -2.61 -22.01 -10.45
C ALA A 272 -1.91 -20.64 -10.31
N GLY A 273 -1.89 -20.11 -9.07
CA GLY A 273 -1.08 -18.95 -8.73
C GLY A 273 0.39 -19.32 -8.50
N LEU A 274 1.18 -18.29 -8.18
CA LEU A 274 2.62 -18.43 -7.93
C LEU A 274 2.95 -19.00 -6.52
N GLY A 275 1.95 -19.17 -5.66
CA GLY A 275 2.17 -19.62 -4.27
C GLY A 275 2.66 -18.48 -3.38
N ASP A 276 3.61 -18.78 -2.50
CA ASP A 276 4.15 -17.82 -1.56
C ASP A 276 4.98 -16.76 -2.30
N LEU A 277 4.56 -15.49 -2.19
CA LEU A 277 5.19 -14.40 -2.91
C LEU A 277 5.21 -13.11 -2.10
N MET A 278 6.07 -12.20 -2.51
CA MET A 278 6.20 -10.85 -1.98
C MET A 278 6.19 -9.83 -3.13
N VAL A 279 5.50 -8.71 -2.92
CA VAL A 279 5.52 -7.54 -3.81
C VAL A 279 6.13 -6.38 -3.05
N ILE A 280 7.08 -5.68 -3.68
CA ILE A 280 7.70 -4.46 -3.16
C ILE A 280 7.32 -3.33 -4.10
N ASP A 281 6.50 -2.40 -3.63
CA ASP A 281 6.08 -1.21 -4.39
C ASP A 281 6.83 0.02 -3.88
N ILE A 282 7.77 0.50 -4.70
CA ILE A 282 8.63 1.64 -4.36
C ILE A 282 8.01 2.91 -4.93
N GLY A 283 7.27 3.61 -4.08
CA GLY A 283 6.59 4.85 -4.42
C GLY A 283 7.41 6.12 -4.19
N GLY A 284 6.86 7.25 -4.62
CA GLY A 284 7.47 8.56 -4.34
C GLY A 284 7.33 9.01 -2.88
N ALA A 285 6.29 8.56 -2.17
CA ALA A 285 6.02 8.95 -0.79
C ALA A 285 6.32 7.83 0.23
N THR A 286 6.18 6.57 -0.15
CA THR A 286 6.33 5.38 0.71
C THR A 286 6.98 4.24 -0.05
N THR A 287 7.56 3.28 0.66
CA THR A 287 7.85 1.94 0.14
C THR A 287 6.94 0.94 0.85
N ASP A 288 6.15 0.20 0.09
CA ASP A 288 5.19 -0.77 0.58
C ASP A 288 5.65 -2.20 0.30
N VAL A 289 5.59 -3.06 1.31
CA VAL A 289 5.89 -4.49 1.15
C VAL A 289 4.61 -5.29 1.42
N HIS A 290 4.17 -6.01 0.42
CA HIS A 290 3.03 -6.93 0.50
C HIS A 290 3.54 -8.36 0.43
N SER A 291 3.00 -9.26 1.22
CA SER A 291 3.34 -10.68 1.12
C SER A 291 2.12 -11.56 1.29
N VAL A 292 2.12 -12.66 0.56
CA VAL A 292 1.23 -13.79 0.77
C VAL A 292 2.10 -14.99 1.08
N VAL A 293 1.99 -15.49 2.30
CA VAL A 293 2.74 -16.65 2.79
C VAL A 293 1.71 -17.60 3.37
N ARG A 294 1.70 -18.85 2.92
CA ARG A 294 0.76 -19.87 3.44
C ARG A 294 0.93 -19.97 4.93
N ALA A 295 -0.18 -20.22 5.63
CA ALA A 295 -0.17 -20.37 7.08
C ALA A 295 0.87 -21.41 7.47
N GLU A 296 1.86 -20.97 8.24
CA GLU A 296 2.87 -21.85 8.77
C GLU A 296 2.21 -22.85 9.73
N GLN A 297 2.62 -24.11 9.65
CA GLN A 297 2.30 -25.08 10.68
C GLN A 297 2.93 -24.60 12.00
N PRO A 298 2.23 -24.67 13.13
CA PRO A 298 2.82 -24.36 14.43
C PRO A 298 4.04 -25.25 14.63
N GLY A 299 5.20 -24.75 14.34
CA GLY A 299 6.45 -25.45 14.58
C GLY A 299 6.95 -25.05 15.95
N GLY A 300 7.21 -25.96 16.85
CA GLY A 300 7.94 -25.97 18.12
C GLY A 300 8.53 -24.69 18.74
N TYR A 301 8.11 -23.51 18.31
CA TYR A 301 8.49 -22.23 18.87
C TYR A 301 7.51 -21.85 19.98
N ALA A 302 8.02 -21.46 21.14
CA ALA A 302 7.19 -20.93 22.22
C ALA A 302 6.60 -19.58 21.78
N TYR A 303 5.26 -19.43 21.90
CA TYR A 303 4.52 -18.16 21.74
C TYR A 303 4.44 -17.58 20.31
N ASP A 304 4.16 -18.40 19.31
CA ASP A 304 3.82 -17.89 17.97
C ASP A 304 2.35 -17.49 17.89
N LEU A 305 2.09 -16.18 17.73
CA LEU A 305 0.84 -15.72 17.13
C LEU A 305 0.90 -16.14 15.65
N VAL A 306 -0.01 -16.97 15.21
CA VAL A 306 -0.12 -17.36 13.79
C VAL A 306 -0.30 -16.07 12.96
N ASN A 307 0.68 -15.78 12.11
CA ASN A 307 0.54 -14.67 11.19
C ASN A 307 -0.56 -15.00 10.16
N PRO A 308 -1.47 -14.05 9.84
CA PRO A 308 -2.40 -14.25 8.74
C PRO A 308 -1.62 -14.48 7.45
N PRO A 309 -2.16 -15.28 6.49
CA PRO A 309 -1.48 -15.56 5.22
C PRO A 309 -1.05 -14.30 4.47
N VAL A 310 -1.86 -13.24 4.58
CA VAL A 310 -1.65 -11.97 3.90
C VAL A 310 -1.06 -10.94 4.88
N GLY A 311 -0.09 -10.17 4.42
CA GLY A 311 0.50 -9.11 5.23
C GLY A 311 1.05 -7.96 4.41
N ARG A 312 0.98 -6.76 5.00
CA ARG A 312 1.54 -5.55 4.43
C ARG A 312 2.23 -4.72 5.50
N THR A 313 3.36 -4.09 5.12
CA THR A 313 3.98 -2.99 5.86
C THR A 313 4.10 -1.77 4.96
N VAL A 314 4.13 -0.60 5.58
CA VAL A 314 4.25 0.70 4.92
C VAL A 314 5.39 1.45 5.56
N GLU A 315 6.41 1.73 4.78
CA GLU A 315 7.57 2.50 5.24
C GLU A 315 7.42 3.93 4.74
N ALA A 316 6.89 4.78 5.61
CA ALA A 316 6.56 6.17 5.28
C ALA A 316 7.79 7.07 5.21
N ASP A 317 8.92 6.63 5.78
CA ASP A 317 10.22 7.28 5.74
C ASP A 317 11.08 6.87 4.53
N LEU A 318 10.62 5.90 3.72
CA LEU A 318 11.37 5.32 2.61
C LEU A 318 10.80 5.65 1.23
N GLY A 319 10.25 6.86 1.05
CA GLY A 319 9.75 7.31 -0.25
C GLY A 319 10.82 7.98 -1.11
N LEU A 320 10.90 7.62 -2.39
CA LEU A 320 11.96 8.08 -3.32
C LEU A 320 11.85 9.56 -3.74
N ARG A 321 10.77 10.26 -3.38
CA ARG A 321 10.55 11.67 -3.70
C ARG A 321 10.25 12.47 -2.43
N TRP A 322 9.04 12.46 -1.96
CA TRP A 322 8.60 13.25 -0.81
C TRP A 322 9.43 13.03 0.46
N ASN A 323 9.94 11.80 0.67
CA ASN A 323 10.68 11.40 1.87
C ASN A 323 12.09 10.87 1.53
N ALA A 324 12.68 11.27 0.40
CA ALA A 324 14.00 10.79 0.01
C ALA A 324 15.11 11.06 1.07
N PRO A 325 15.12 12.20 1.79
CA PRO A 325 16.04 12.39 2.92
C PRO A 325 15.86 11.38 4.06
N GLY A 326 14.62 10.90 4.31
CA GLY A 326 14.33 9.88 5.32
C GLY A 326 15.03 8.55 5.04
N ILE A 327 15.29 8.21 3.77
CA ILE A 327 16.08 7.02 3.41
C ILE A 327 17.50 7.12 3.97
N LEU A 328 18.10 8.30 3.94
CA LEU A 328 19.45 8.53 4.48
C LEU A 328 19.47 8.41 6.01
N GLU A 329 18.42 8.92 6.66
CA GLU A 329 18.26 8.81 8.11
C GLU A 329 18.06 7.36 8.54
N ALA A 330 17.22 6.61 7.83
CA ALA A 330 17.00 5.19 8.06
C ALA A 330 18.27 4.37 7.81
N ALA A 331 19.03 4.67 6.75
CA ALA A 331 20.30 4.03 6.45
C ALA A 331 21.37 4.27 7.54
N ALA A 332 21.37 5.46 8.15
CA ALA A 332 22.26 5.78 9.26
C ALA A 332 21.87 5.07 10.56
N ALA A 333 20.56 4.89 10.81
CA ALA A 333 20.04 4.17 11.97
C ALA A 333 20.21 2.65 11.87
N GLU A 334 20.14 2.12 10.66
CA GLU A 334 20.33 0.71 10.34
C GLU A 334 21.52 0.58 9.36
N PRO A 335 22.79 0.61 9.85
CA PRO A 335 23.98 0.83 9.04
C PRO A 335 24.26 -0.33 8.08
N ARG A 336 23.52 -0.36 6.97
CA ARG A 336 23.66 -1.33 5.90
C ARG A 336 24.41 -0.77 4.70
N ARG A 337 24.22 0.53 4.42
CA ARG A 337 24.88 1.24 3.31
C ARG A 337 25.19 2.67 3.71
N ASP A 338 26.37 3.16 3.38
CA ASP A 338 26.69 4.58 3.49
C ASP A 338 26.17 5.33 2.28
N LEU A 339 25.14 6.14 2.50
CA LEU A 339 24.52 7.00 1.50
C LEU A 339 24.75 8.50 1.76
N ALA A 340 25.66 8.87 2.65
CA ALA A 340 25.92 10.28 2.99
C ALA A 340 26.25 11.13 1.75
N HIS A 341 26.92 10.53 0.75
CA HIS A 341 27.25 11.17 -0.53
C HIS A 341 26.03 11.45 -1.43
N ARG A 342 24.84 10.90 -1.11
CA ARG A 342 23.59 11.11 -1.86
C ARG A 342 22.66 12.17 -1.24
N ARG A 343 23.12 12.90 -0.20
CA ARG A 343 22.31 13.92 0.50
C ARG A 343 21.71 14.96 -0.46
N GLU A 344 22.55 15.59 -1.28
CA GLU A 344 22.08 16.59 -2.25
C GLU A 344 21.05 16.03 -3.24
N ALA A 345 21.28 14.80 -3.72
CA ALA A 345 20.36 14.13 -4.61
C ALA A 345 19.00 13.85 -3.93
N ALA A 346 19.01 13.42 -2.68
CA ALA A 346 17.79 13.16 -1.90
C ALA A 346 17.01 14.45 -1.62
N GLU A 347 17.70 15.51 -1.21
CA GLU A 347 17.09 16.84 -0.95
C GLU A 347 16.44 17.42 -2.23
N ARG A 348 17.11 17.31 -3.38
CA ARG A 348 16.55 17.75 -4.68
C ARG A 348 15.24 17.06 -5.00
N ARG A 349 15.16 15.76 -4.75
CA ARG A 349 13.95 14.94 -4.99
C ARG A 349 12.81 15.33 -4.06
N ALA A 350 13.12 15.68 -2.83
CA ALA A 350 12.11 16.14 -1.88
C ALA A 350 11.57 17.55 -2.21
N VAL A 351 12.41 18.42 -2.78
CA VAL A 351 12.00 19.75 -3.24
C VAL A 351 11.13 19.67 -4.49
N ASP A 352 11.48 18.78 -5.43
CA ASP A 352 10.67 18.51 -6.63
C ASP A 352 10.29 17.04 -6.73
N PRO A 353 9.15 16.64 -6.16
CA PRO A 353 8.68 15.24 -6.21
C PRO A 353 8.36 14.73 -7.62
N THR A 354 8.21 15.63 -8.60
CA THR A 354 7.98 15.28 -10.02
C THR A 354 9.27 15.08 -10.80
N PHE A 355 10.44 15.31 -10.17
CA PHE A 355 11.74 15.12 -10.79
C PHE A 355 11.92 13.74 -11.42
N VAL A 356 12.35 13.72 -12.68
CA VAL A 356 12.69 12.51 -13.44
C VAL A 356 14.19 12.51 -13.71
N ALA A 357 14.87 11.43 -13.35
CA ALA A 357 16.30 11.28 -13.57
C ALA A 357 16.59 11.02 -15.06
N GLU A 358 17.34 11.90 -15.73
CA GLU A 358 17.69 11.79 -17.15
C GLU A 358 19.18 11.45 -17.35
N SER A 359 20.05 12.00 -16.50
CA SER A 359 21.48 11.72 -16.58
C SER A 359 21.83 10.39 -15.89
N SER A 360 22.90 9.74 -16.34
CA SER A 360 23.39 8.50 -15.72
C SER A 360 23.70 8.67 -14.22
N ALA A 361 24.18 9.85 -13.80
CA ALA A 361 24.47 10.13 -12.41
C ALA A 361 23.19 10.21 -11.56
N GLU A 362 22.12 10.82 -12.09
CA GLU A 362 20.82 10.91 -11.40
C GLU A 362 20.09 9.55 -11.39
N ILE A 363 20.19 8.78 -12.48
CA ILE A 363 19.66 7.40 -12.52
C ILE A 363 20.36 6.55 -11.45
N GLN A 364 21.69 6.64 -11.35
CA GLN A 364 22.46 5.91 -10.35
C GLN A 364 22.09 6.35 -8.93
N ALA A 365 21.83 7.63 -8.69
CA ALA A 365 21.35 8.11 -7.40
C ALA A 365 19.96 7.55 -7.06
N ASP A 366 19.02 7.51 -8.01
CA ASP A 366 17.72 6.88 -7.82
C ASP A 366 17.87 5.39 -7.47
N LEU A 367 18.74 4.67 -8.18
CA LEU A 367 18.97 3.24 -7.94
C LEU A 367 19.54 2.96 -6.55
N GLU A 368 20.52 3.74 -6.10
CA GLU A 368 21.11 3.55 -4.78
C GLU A 368 20.13 3.86 -3.65
N LEU A 369 19.37 4.96 -3.77
CA LEU A 369 18.32 5.30 -2.82
C LEU A 369 17.23 4.21 -2.78
N ALA A 370 16.78 3.75 -3.95
CA ALA A 370 15.77 2.71 -4.05
C ALA A 370 16.25 1.37 -3.48
N SER A 371 17.46 0.94 -3.82
CA SER A 371 18.04 -0.29 -3.32
C SER A 371 18.14 -0.29 -1.79
N CYS A 372 18.55 0.84 -1.19
CA CYS A 372 18.59 0.98 0.26
C CYS A 372 17.19 0.96 0.88
N ALA A 373 16.23 1.67 0.29
CA ALA A 373 14.84 1.67 0.75
C ALA A 373 14.23 0.27 0.72
N ILE A 374 14.48 -0.50 -0.34
CA ILE A 374 14.05 -1.90 -0.49
C ILE A 374 14.64 -2.77 0.62
N ASP A 375 15.96 -2.71 0.81
CA ASP A 375 16.65 -3.51 1.83
C ASP A 375 16.05 -3.26 3.22
N ILE A 376 15.90 -1.99 3.61
CA ILE A 376 15.33 -1.62 4.91
C ILE A 376 13.88 -2.07 5.02
N ALA A 377 13.05 -1.82 4.00
CA ALA A 377 11.64 -2.17 4.02
C ALA A 377 11.42 -3.67 4.15
N VAL A 378 12.17 -4.49 3.41
CA VAL A 378 12.10 -5.96 3.47
C VAL A 378 12.53 -6.47 4.84
N HIS A 379 13.59 -5.90 5.43
CA HIS A 379 14.04 -6.28 6.77
C HIS A 379 13.05 -5.91 7.89
N ARG A 380 12.34 -4.79 7.75
CA ARG A 380 11.27 -4.39 8.67
C ARG A 380 10.01 -5.25 8.50
N HIS A 381 9.76 -5.75 7.28
CA HIS A 381 8.64 -6.65 6.99
C HIS A 381 8.89 -8.08 7.47
N ALA A 382 10.14 -8.53 7.43
CA ALA A 382 10.55 -9.87 7.82
C ALA A 382 10.47 -10.09 9.33
N GLY A 383 10.13 -11.30 9.72
CA GLY A 383 10.24 -11.76 11.10
C GLY A 383 11.67 -12.04 11.53
N ARG A 384 11.84 -12.26 12.84
CA ARG A 384 13.14 -12.51 13.45
C ARG A 384 13.06 -13.67 14.44
N LEU A 385 14.17 -14.42 14.54
CA LEU A 385 14.41 -15.39 15.59
C LEU A 385 15.17 -14.76 16.75
N SER A 386 14.70 -14.94 17.96
CA SER A 386 15.36 -14.52 19.19
C SER A 386 15.41 -15.68 20.19
N ILE A 387 16.36 -15.65 21.10
CA ILE A 387 16.42 -16.61 22.20
C ILE A 387 15.77 -15.94 23.40
N GLU A 388 14.72 -16.55 23.93
CA GLU A 388 14.07 -16.13 25.17
C GLU A 388 14.55 -17.04 26.31
N LEU A 389 15.06 -16.41 27.35
CA LEU A 389 15.49 -17.11 28.56
C LEU A 389 14.33 -17.14 29.56
N SER A 390 13.90 -18.32 29.95
CA SER A 390 12.88 -18.54 30.97
C SER A 390 13.42 -19.40 32.11
N PRO A 391 12.74 -19.49 33.26
CA PRO A 391 13.12 -20.41 34.34
C PRO A 391 13.14 -21.88 33.89
N GLN A 392 12.45 -22.22 32.80
CA GLN A 392 12.40 -23.55 32.20
C GLN A 392 13.51 -23.82 31.20
N GLY A 393 14.34 -22.82 30.89
CA GLY A 393 15.46 -22.91 29.95
C GLY A 393 15.39 -21.88 28.83
N ALA A 394 16.30 -22.01 27.87
CA ALA A 394 16.32 -21.20 26.67
C ALA A 394 15.34 -21.76 25.63
N ALA A 395 14.45 -20.90 25.11
CA ALA A 395 13.53 -21.21 24.03
C ALA A 395 13.78 -20.31 22.82
N LEU A 396 13.64 -20.86 21.62
CA LEU A 396 13.68 -20.07 20.40
C LEU A 396 12.31 -19.42 20.19
N ARG A 397 12.27 -18.10 20.14
CA ARG A 397 11.06 -17.33 19.85
C ARG A 397 11.14 -16.80 18.42
N LYS A 398 10.05 -16.96 17.67
CA LYS A 398 9.85 -16.32 16.37
C LYS A 398 8.89 -15.14 16.52
N SER A 399 9.26 -13.99 16.02
CA SER A 399 8.40 -12.80 15.96
C SER A 399 8.31 -12.30 14.53
N GLY A 400 7.14 -11.85 14.11
CA GLY A 400 6.90 -11.34 12.76
C GLY A 400 6.77 -12.42 11.71
N ARG A 401 6.90 -12.07 10.44
CA ARG A 401 6.56 -12.89 9.28
C ARG A 401 7.74 -13.72 8.77
N ASP A 402 7.54 -15.02 8.61
CA ASP A 402 8.55 -15.89 8.01
C ASP A 402 8.46 -15.86 6.49
N LEU A 403 9.42 -15.20 5.86
CA LEU A 403 9.47 -15.06 4.40
C LEU A 403 10.34 -16.10 3.71
N ARG A 404 10.93 -17.06 4.44
CA ARG A 404 11.90 -18.03 3.89
C ARG A 404 11.31 -18.93 2.82
N ALA A 405 9.98 -19.12 2.82
CA ALA A 405 9.25 -19.90 1.81
C ALA A 405 8.84 -19.07 0.57
N VAL A 406 9.02 -17.76 0.59
CA VAL A 406 8.70 -16.91 -0.55
C VAL A 406 9.53 -17.33 -1.76
N SER A 407 8.83 -17.77 -2.81
CA SER A 407 9.45 -18.28 -4.04
C SER A 407 9.55 -17.23 -5.15
N THR A 408 8.80 -16.13 -5.03
CA THR A 408 8.76 -15.06 -6.03
C THR A 408 8.71 -13.70 -5.35
N VAL A 409 9.56 -12.78 -5.77
CA VAL A 409 9.56 -11.36 -5.37
C VAL A 409 9.27 -10.52 -6.60
N VAL A 410 8.23 -9.69 -6.53
CA VAL A 410 7.84 -8.76 -7.59
C VAL A 410 8.22 -7.35 -7.18
N LEU A 411 9.00 -6.66 -8.01
CA LEU A 411 9.30 -5.25 -7.84
C LEU A 411 8.34 -4.40 -8.68
N SER A 412 7.77 -3.37 -8.08
CA SER A 412 6.90 -2.37 -8.73
C SER A 412 7.31 -0.96 -8.32
N GLY A 413 6.82 0.03 -9.05
CA GLY A 413 7.07 1.43 -8.76
C GLY A 413 7.70 2.19 -9.91
N GLY A 414 7.78 3.51 -9.75
CA GLY A 414 8.29 4.39 -10.80
C GLY A 414 9.73 4.08 -11.21
N ILE A 415 10.61 3.77 -10.26
CA ILE A 415 12.01 3.41 -10.55
C ILE A 415 12.11 2.12 -11.37
N VAL A 416 11.31 1.10 -11.05
CA VAL A 416 11.28 -0.18 -11.79
C VAL A 416 10.83 0.04 -13.24
N ARG A 417 9.88 0.95 -13.44
CA ARG A 417 9.35 1.29 -14.77
C ARG A 417 10.37 2.02 -15.64
N HIS A 418 11.15 2.92 -15.06
CA HIS A 418 12.01 3.86 -15.80
C HIS A 418 13.50 3.49 -15.80
N ALA A 419 13.96 2.64 -14.87
CA ALA A 419 15.35 2.21 -14.83
C ALA A 419 15.75 1.40 -16.08
N PRO A 420 17.01 1.50 -16.53
CA PRO A 420 17.58 0.57 -17.51
C PRO A 420 17.41 -0.88 -17.05
N ALA A 421 17.19 -1.79 -18.00
CA ALA A 421 16.94 -3.19 -17.65
C ALA A 421 18.11 -3.87 -16.92
N ASP A 422 19.32 -3.60 -17.37
CA ASP A 422 20.57 -4.08 -16.76
C ASP A 422 20.79 -3.54 -15.33
N ALA A 423 20.21 -2.39 -15.00
CA ALA A 423 20.30 -1.80 -13.68
C ALA A 423 19.27 -2.36 -12.68
N LEU A 424 18.22 -3.05 -13.13
CA LEU A 424 17.18 -3.59 -12.24
C LEU A 424 17.72 -4.61 -11.23
N THR A 425 18.80 -5.30 -11.54
CA THR A 425 19.47 -6.21 -10.62
C THR A 425 20.03 -5.51 -9.39
N GLN A 426 20.33 -4.20 -9.45
CA GLN A 426 20.76 -3.41 -8.30
C GLN A 426 19.64 -3.16 -7.28
N LEU A 427 18.37 -3.34 -7.69
CA LEU A 427 17.21 -3.19 -6.83
C LEU A 427 16.84 -4.46 -6.06
N LEU A 428 17.54 -5.57 -6.32
CA LEU A 428 17.26 -6.82 -5.63
C LEU A 428 17.66 -6.72 -4.16
N PRO A 429 16.79 -7.10 -3.20
CA PRO A 429 17.12 -7.05 -1.79
C PRO A 429 18.34 -7.93 -1.49
N ALA A 430 19.27 -7.39 -0.72
CA ALA A 430 20.45 -8.11 -0.31
C ALA A 430 20.10 -9.20 0.71
N ASN A 431 20.65 -10.40 0.52
CA ASN A 431 20.56 -11.48 1.50
C ASN A 431 21.87 -11.52 2.30
N GLU A 432 21.95 -10.74 3.35
CA GLU A 432 23.17 -10.54 4.13
C GLU A 432 23.38 -11.58 5.25
N GLY A 433 23.03 -12.84 5.03
CA GLY A 433 23.58 -13.94 5.84
C GLY A 433 23.25 -13.97 7.34
N ASP A 434 22.37 -13.12 7.88
CA ASP A 434 21.87 -13.25 9.25
C ASP A 434 20.67 -14.21 9.27
N ASP A 435 20.93 -15.49 9.56
CA ASP A 435 19.92 -16.52 9.63
C ASP A 435 18.81 -16.26 10.70
N ARG A 436 19.01 -15.25 11.54
CA ARG A 436 17.99 -14.82 12.51
C ARG A 436 16.91 -13.95 11.87
N ILE A 437 17.14 -13.37 10.70
CA ILE A 437 16.16 -12.62 9.95
C ILE A 437 15.55 -13.56 8.92
N LEU A 438 14.21 -13.65 8.92
CA LEU A 438 13.47 -14.65 8.16
C LEU A 438 13.20 -14.21 6.72
N LEU A 439 14.26 -13.85 5.98
CA LEU A 439 14.23 -13.38 4.59
C LEU A 439 13.99 -14.52 3.58
N PRO A 440 13.49 -14.21 2.36
CA PRO A 440 13.43 -15.17 1.27
C PRO A 440 14.81 -15.77 0.96
N ARG A 441 14.90 -17.09 0.80
CA ARG A 441 16.19 -17.75 0.63
C ARG A 441 16.71 -17.71 -0.80
N GLN A 442 15.87 -18.08 -1.78
CA GLN A 442 16.22 -18.14 -3.19
C GLN A 442 15.00 -17.80 -4.07
N PRO A 443 14.48 -16.57 -3.96
CA PRO A 443 13.32 -16.20 -4.75
C PRO A 443 13.70 -15.94 -6.20
N ARG A 444 12.77 -16.19 -7.12
CA ARG A 444 12.81 -15.60 -8.46
C ARG A 444 12.36 -14.14 -8.35
N PHE A 445 12.91 -13.29 -9.22
CA PHE A 445 12.55 -11.89 -9.25
C PHE A 445 11.78 -11.57 -10.54
N ALA A 446 10.66 -10.90 -10.38
CA ALA A 446 9.86 -10.37 -11.47
C ALA A 446 9.66 -8.86 -11.30
N VAL A 447 9.36 -8.17 -12.38
CA VAL A 447 9.17 -6.72 -12.42
C VAL A 447 7.83 -6.34 -13.04
N ASP A 448 7.15 -5.37 -12.45
CA ASP A 448 5.96 -4.73 -12.98
C ASP A 448 6.32 -3.45 -13.75
N ARG A 449 6.83 -3.61 -14.97
CA ARG A 449 7.19 -2.46 -15.82
C ARG A 449 5.99 -1.74 -16.44
N ALA A 450 4.87 -2.42 -16.54
CA ALA A 450 3.64 -1.85 -17.07
C ALA A 450 2.81 -1.11 -16.00
N TYR A 451 3.18 -1.24 -14.70
CA TYR A 451 2.49 -0.65 -13.57
C TYR A 451 1.04 -1.13 -13.44
N ILE A 452 0.84 -2.45 -13.53
CA ILE A 452 -0.48 -3.05 -13.65
C ILE A 452 -1.04 -3.63 -12.35
N LEU A 453 -0.23 -3.73 -11.29
CA LEU A 453 -0.68 -4.39 -10.05
C LEU A 453 -1.92 -3.69 -9.46
N ALA A 454 -1.91 -2.37 -9.29
CA ALA A 454 -3.07 -1.63 -8.81
C ALA A 454 -4.27 -1.77 -9.77
N ALA A 455 -4.01 -1.69 -11.09
CA ALA A 455 -5.02 -1.86 -12.11
C ALA A 455 -5.67 -3.26 -12.05
N ALA A 456 -4.86 -4.30 -11.89
CA ALA A 456 -5.36 -5.67 -11.78
C ALA A 456 -6.17 -5.89 -10.49
N GLY A 457 -5.76 -5.30 -9.36
CA GLY A 457 -6.56 -5.32 -8.14
C GLY A 457 -7.92 -4.65 -8.29
N LEU A 458 -7.98 -3.52 -9.01
CA LEU A 458 -9.25 -2.89 -9.36
C LEU A 458 -10.10 -3.78 -10.26
N LEU A 459 -9.51 -4.36 -11.32
CA LEU A 459 -10.22 -5.23 -12.24
C LEU A 459 -10.75 -6.50 -11.54
N ALA A 460 -10.02 -7.01 -10.55
CA ALA A 460 -10.42 -8.19 -9.76
C ALA A 460 -11.75 -8.00 -8.99
N THR A 461 -12.19 -6.76 -8.76
CA THR A 461 -13.49 -6.47 -8.15
C THR A 461 -14.67 -6.80 -9.09
N ARG A 462 -14.42 -6.90 -10.40
CA ARG A 462 -15.42 -7.19 -11.44
C ARG A 462 -15.17 -8.53 -12.12
N ASP A 463 -13.91 -8.78 -12.50
CA ASP A 463 -13.51 -9.96 -13.26
C ASP A 463 -12.14 -10.45 -12.78
N ARG A 464 -12.16 -11.44 -11.89
CA ARG A 464 -10.93 -12.03 -11.34
C ARG A 464 -10.11 -12.77 -12.39
N GLN A 465 -10.77 -13.33 -13.42
CA GLN A 465 -10.07 -14.07 -14.47
C GLN A 465 -9.31 -13.13 -15.41
N ALA A 466 -9.96 -12.04 -15.84
CA ALA A 466 -9.30 -10.99 -16.62
C ALA A 466 -8.17 -10.31 -15.83
N ALA A 467 -8.37 -10.07 -14.52
CA ALA A 467 -7.36 -9.51 -13.65
C ALA A 467 -6.14 -10.43 -13.51
N PHE A 468 -6.34 -11.74 -13.34
CA PHE A 468 -5.24 -12.70 -13.28
C PHE A 468 -4.49 -12.80 -14.61
N ALA A 469 -5.19 -12.80 -15.73
CA ALA A 469 -4.59 -12.78 -17.06
C ALA A 469 -3.76 -11.50 -17.27
N LEU A 470 -4.27 -10.34 -16.84
CA LEU A 470 -3.56 -9.05 -16.91
C LEU A 470 -2.23 -9.11 -16.16
N ILE A 471 -2.23 -9.59 -14.91
CA ILE A 471 -1.01 -9.69 -14.09
C ILE A 471 -0.03 -10.67 -14.74
N SER A 472 -0.51 -11.86 -15.11
CA SER A 472 0.35 -12.92 -15.64
C SER A 472 1.02 -12.54 -16.98
N GLN A 473 0.38 -11.68 -17.77
CA GLN A 473 0.92 -11.19 -19.04
C GLN A 473 1.84 -9.98 -18.87
N GLY A 474 1.65 -9.19 -17.83
CA GLY A 474 2.35 -7.94 -17.65
C GLY A 474 3.56 -7.99 -16.71
N LEU A 475 3.71 -9.06 -15.93
CA LEU A 475 4.92 -9.31 -15.15
C LEU A 475 6.01 -9.95 -16.05
N MET A 476 7.23 -9.50 -15.88
CA MET A 476 8.40 -9.97 -16.64
C MET A 476 9.44 -10.45 -15.64
N ASP A 477 10.15 -11.53 -15.97
CA ASP A 477 11.35 -11.91 -15.23
C ASP A 477 12.39 -10.80 -15.36
N VAL A 478 13.17 -10.55 -14.31
CA VAL A 478 14.20 -9.49 -14.33
C VAL A 478 15.22 -9.77 -15.45
N SER A 479 15.53 -11.05 -15.70
CA SER A 479 16.45 -11.46 -16.77
C SER A 479 15.93 -11.19 -18.18
N ASP A 480 14.62 -11.13 -18.37
CA ASP A 480 13.96 -10.97 -19.66
C ASP A 480 13.49 -9.53 -19.93
N ALA A 481 13.77 -8.60 -19.00
CA ALA A 481 13.34 -7.22 -19.14
C ALA A 481 14.04 -6.55 -20.35
N PRO A 482 13.28 -5.93 -21.29
CA PRO A 482 13.88 -5.30 -22.47
C PRO A 482 14.75 -4.10 -22.08
N GLU A 483 15.87 -3.92 -22.80
CA GLU A 483 16.89 -2.89 -22.53
C GLU A 483 16.36 -1.46 -22.44
N ARG A 484 15.26 -1.14 -23.13
CA ARG A 484 14.55 0.15 -23.01
C ARG A 484 13.06 0.00 -23.28
N VAL A 485 12.23 0.56 -22.41
CA VAL A 485 10.84 0.84 -22.72
C VAL A 485 10.80 2.18 -23.46
N GLN A 486 10.40 2.17 -24.72
CA GLN A 486 10.24 3.42 -25.49
C GLN A 486 8.98 4.15 -25.01
N TRP A 487 9.18 5.30 -24.42
CA TRP A 487 8.13 6.24 -24.03
C TRP A 487 8.05 7.36 -25.05
N SER A 488 6.86 7.68 -25.53
CA SER A 488 6.62 8.91 -26.28
C SER A 488 6.04 9.96 -25.34
N ALA A 489 6.75 11.08 -25.20
CA ALA A 489 6.19 12.27 -24.57
C ALA A 489 5.34 13.01 -25.63
N SER A 490 4.12 13.35 -25.28
CA SER A 490 3.28 14.27 -26.06
C SER A 490 3.29 15.61 -25.34
N ASN A 491 3.68 16.67 -26.05
CA ASN A 491 3.58 18.04 -25.57
C ASN A 491 2.13 18.50 -25.51
#